data_0561ad9807858f813e19518ff4620a72
#
_entry.id   0561ad9807858f813e19518ff4620a72
#
_cell.length_a   1.000
_cell.length_b   1.000
_cell.length_c   1.000
_cell.angle_alpha   90.00
_cell.angle_beta   90.00
_cell.angle_gamma   90.00
#
_symmetry.space_group_name_H-M   'P 1'
#
loop_
_entity.id
_entity.type
_entity.pdbx_description
1 polymer ?
#
loop_
_entity_poly.entity_id
_entity_poly.type
_entity_poly.pdbx_seq_one_letter_code
_entity_poly.pdbx_strand_id
1 'polypeptide(L)'
;MSNMVPEVLNAALDSLFTPKEPGEQEYQGEDGLLYCRNCHTPVQCRVKLWGRDKIVPCLCRCQQEAMAEKKRQDELVERQRKIRQLKATGIQEKHLLEWNFAVAEDNKDIQMAKRYVEQWKKVKAENLGLLLWGDVGTGKSFVAACIANALLDQGIPVLMTNFSKILNQMGAMYSEERYRYIASFSNYSLLILDDLGIERSTEYALEQVYAVIDERYKSGLPVIITTNLKIAEIRNPQDVAYARIYSRILEMCTPVRISGEDRRKSIGKEKQQVVKEVLDL
;
A
#
# COMPACT_ATOMS: atom_id res chain seq x y z
N MET A 1 31.81 -11.07 -49.38
CA MET A 1 31.67 -11.49 -47.96
C MET A 1 30.22 -11.40 -47.49
N SER A 2 29.23 -11.83 -48.32
CA SER A 2 27.80 -11.53 -48.02
C SER A 2 26.88 -12.74 -47.89
N ASN A 3 27.37 -14.00 -47.87
CA ASN A 3 26.49 -15.19 -47.86
C ASN A 3 26.71 -16.17 -46.69
N MET A 4 27.61 -15.90 -45.76
CA MET A 4 27.88 -16.82 -44.64
C MET A 4 26.93 -16.68 -43.44
N VAL A 5 26.30 -15.53 -43.24
CA VAL A 5 25.40 -15.29 -42.10
C VAL A 5 24.09 -16.08 -42.22
N PRO A 6 23.45 -16.24 -43.39
CA PRO A 6 22.23 -17.04 -43.53
C PRO A 6 22.44 -18.54 -43.31
N GLU A 7 23.58 -19.11 -43.72
CA GLU A 7 23.86 -20.56 -43.61
C GLU A 7 24.16 -21.00 -42.17
N VAL A 8 24.94 -20.21 -41.41
CA VAL A 8 25.24 -20.48 -40.02
C VAL A 8 23.98 -20.33 -39.13
N LEU A 9 23.13 -19.34 -39.44
CA LEU A 9 21.87 -19.15 -38.78
C LEU A 9 20.88 -20.30 -39.07
N ASN A 10 20.84 -20.76 -40.32
CA ASN A 10 20.02 -21.89 -40.74
C ASN A 10 20.50 -23.21 -40.10
N ALA A 11 21.78 -23.47 -40.04
CA ALA A 11 22.31 -24.67 -39.40
C ALA A 11 22.06 -24.67 -37.85
N ALA A 12 22.19 -23.52 -37.19
CA ALA A 12 21.84 -23.38 -35.80
C ALA A 12 20.35 -23.55 -35.53
N LEU A 13 19.50 -23.03 -36.41
CA LEU A 13 18.06 -23.22 -36.36
C LEU A 13 17.67 -24.69 -36.64
N ASP A 14 18.29 -25.33 -37.62
CA ASP A 14 18.03 -26.75 -37.94
C ASP A 14 18.43 -27.69 -36.79
N SER A 15 19.45 -27.36 -36.01
CA SER A 15 19.81 -28.11 -34.80
C SER A 15 18.80 -27.97 -33.66
N LEU A 16 18.06 -26.85 -33.61
CA LEU A 16 16.97 -26.62 -32.63
C LEU A 16 15.67 -27.36 -32.98
N PHE A 17 15.53 -27.76 -34.26
CA PHE A 17 14.32 -28.39 -34.80
C PHE A 17 14.54 -29.88 -35.19
N THR A 18 15.59 -30.52 -34.70
CA THR A 18 15.78 -31.97 -34.87
C THR A 18 14.63 -32.74 -34.20
N PRO A 19 14.06 -33.75 -34.87
CA PRO A 19 13.04 -34.60 -34.27
C PRO A 19 13.63 -35.24 -32.99
N LYS A 20 13.03 -34.94 -31.85
CA LYS A 20 13.41 -35.50 -30.59
C LYS A 20 12.78 -36.88 -30.44
N GLU A 21 13.55 -37.86 -29.98
CA GLU A 21 12.96 -39.14 -29.59
C GLU A 21 11.96 -38.95 -28.42
N PRO A 22 10.88 -39.78 -28.36
CA PRO A 22 9.89 -39.66 -27.30
C PRO A 22 10.53 -39.84 -25.93
N GLY A 23 10.33 -38.90 -25.01
CA GLY A 23 10.70 -39.03 -23.61
C GLY A 23 9.81 -40.04 -22.88
N GLU A 24 10.18 -40.41 -21.64
CA GLU A 24 9.40 -41.37 -20.83
C GLU A 24 7.92 -41.00 -20.68
N GLN A 25 7.58 -39.73 -20.67
CA GLN A 25 6.22 -39.21 -20.52
C GLN A 25 5.55 -38.81 -21.85
N GLU A 26 6.15 -39.22 -22.96
CA GLU A 26 5.71 -38.84 -24.31
C GLU A 26 5.42 -40.11 -25.15
N TYR A 27 4.57 -40.00 -26.13
CA TYR A 27 4.34 -41.06 -27.14
C TYR A 27 4.13 -40.41 -28.51
N GLN A 28 4.43 -41.16 -29.58
CA GLN A 28 4.22 -40.70 -30.96
C GLN A 28 2.79 -41.01 -31.40
N GLY A 29 2.08 -40.00 -31.88
CA GLY A 29 0.76 -40.15 -32.48
C GLY A 29 0.83 -40.62 -33.93
N GLU A 30 -0.33 -40.92 -34.55
CA GLU A 30 -0.48 -41.38 -35.95
C GLU A 30 -0.02 -40.30 -36.94
N ASP A 31 -0.06 -39.04 -36.56
CA ASP A 31 0.37 -37.89 -37.37
C ASP A 31 1.91 -37.62 -37.28
N GLY A 32 2.62 -38.49 -36.56
CA GLY A 32 4.07 -38.39 -36.35
C GLY A 32 4.54 -37.35 -35.34
N LEU A 33 3.64 -36.65 -34.65
CA LEU A 33 3.94 -35.72 -33.58
C LEU A 33 4.02 -36.42 -32.23
N LEU A 34 4.71 -35.79 -31.25
CA LEU A 34 4.77 -36.30 -29.89
C LEU A 34 3.62 -35.73 -29.06
N TYR A 35 3.05 -36.61 -28.20
CA TYR A 35 1.92 -36.35 -27.31
C TYR A 35 2.27 -36.68 -25.88
N CYS A 36 1.71 -35.95 -24.93
CA CYS A 36 1.85 -36.20 -23.50
C CYS A 36 1.04 -37.45 -23.10
N ARG A 37 1.64 -38.42 -22.38
CA ARG A 37 0.96 -39.61 -21.89
C ARG A 37 -0.13 -39.32 -20.85
N ASN A 38 -0.01 -38.21 -20.12
CA ASN A 38 -0.94 -37.85 -19.03
C ASN A 38 -2.21 -37.16 -19.54
N CYS A 39 -2.08 -36.17 -20.45
CA CYS A 39 -3.21 -35.37 -20.91
C CYS A 39 -3.57 -35.59 -22.39
N HIS A 40 -2.84 -36.41 -23.09
CA HIS A 40 -3.05 -36.78 -24.50
C HIS A 40 -3.10 -35.57 -25.44
N THR A 41 -2.49 -34.43 -25.03
CA THR A 41 -2.33 -33.26 -25.91
C THR A 41 -0.94 -33.23 -26.50
N PRO A 42 -0.77 -32.61 -27.70
CA PRO A 42 0.53 -32.58 -28.36
C PRO A 42 1.57 -31.81 -27.55
N VAL A 43 2.81 -32.28 -27.57
CA VAL A 43 4.02 -31.60 -27.08
C VAL A 43 4.87 -31.05 -28.22
N GLN A 44 4.43 -31.28 -29.46
CA GLN A 44 4.98 -30.75 -30.70
C GLN A 44 3.87 -30.23 -31.60
N CYS A 45 4.17 -29.19 -32.35
CA CYS A 45 3.25 -28.67 -33.35
C CYS A 45 3.98 -28.33 -34.67
N ARG A 46 3.25 -28.40 -35.80
CA ARG A 46 3.76 -28.00 -37.10
C ARG A 46 3.53 -26.52 -37.33
N VAL A 47 4.58 -25.79 -37.65
CA VAL A 47 4.53 -24.37 -37.97
C VAL A 47 5.21 -24.10 -39.33
N LYS A 48 4.67 -23.15 -40.08
CA LYS A 48 5.32 -22.69 -41.33
C LYS A 48 6.28 -21.56 -40.99
N LEU A 49 7.58 -21.83 -41.12
CA LEU A 49 8.64 -20.84 -40.99
C LEU A 49 9.35 -20.68 -42.30
N TRP A 50 9.36 -19.45 -42.84
CA TRP A 50 9.97 -19.11 -44.13
C TRP A 50 9.54 -20.04 -45.28
N GLY A 51 8.24 -20.39 -45.36
CA GLY A 51 7.67 -21.23 -46.39
C GLY A 51 7.96 -22.73 -46.28
N ARG A 52 8.62 -23.19 -45.18
CA ARG A 52 8.89 -24.61 -44.89
C ARG A 52 8.13 -25.04 -43.66
N ASP A 53 7.58 -26.25 -43.67
CA ASP A 53 6.97 -26.86 -42.51
C ASP A 53 8.05 -27.34 -41.55
N LYS A 54 7.97 -26.89 -40.29
CA LYS A 54 8.88 -27.26 -39.21
C LYS A 54 8.08 -27.79 -38.02
N ILE A 55 8.62 -28.81 -37.35
CA ILE A 55 8.07 -29.32 -36.08
C ILE A 55 8.77 -28.60 -34.95
N VAL A 56 8.00 -27.93 -34.10
CA VAL A 56 8.51 -27.20 -32.95
C VAL A 56 7.90 -27.76 -31.67
N PRO A 57 8.63 -27.74 -30.54
CA PRO A 57 8.07 -28.13 -29.27
C PRO A 57 6.95 -27.15 -28.84
N CYS A 58 5.90 -27.68 -28.26
CA CYS A 58 4.85 -26.88 -27.62
C CYS A 58 4.54 -27.47 -26.24
N LEU A 59 3.91 -26.67 -25.41
CA LEU A 59 3.55 -27.11 -24.05
C LEU A 59 2.23 -27.90 -24.12
N CYS A 60 2.23 -29.12 -23.58
CA CYS A 60 0.97 -29.85 -23.38
C CYS A 60 0.10 -29.15 -22.32
N ARG A 61 -1.18 -29.55 -22.26
CA ARG A 61 -2.13 -28.96 -21.30
C ARG A 61 -1.65 -29.06 -19.86
N CYS A 62 -1.09 -30.19 -19.42
CA CYS A 62 -0.53 -30.33 -18.07
C CYS A 62 0.57 -29.32 -17.77
N GLN A 63 1.48 -29.09 -18.71
CA GLN A 63 2.58 -28.14 -18.55
C GLN A 63 2.06 -26.70 -18.55
N GLN A 64 1.06 -26.39 -19.39
CA GLN A 64 0.43 -25.06 -19.40
C GLN A 64 -0.30 -24.79 -18.07
N GLU A 65 -1.04 -25.75 -17.56
CA GLU A 65 -1.72 -25.65 -16.26
C GLU A 65 -0.73 -25.50 -15.11
N ALA A 66 0.35 -26.30 -15.10
CA ALA A 66 1.40 -26.20 -14.08
C ALA A 66 2.13 -24.85 -14.11
N MET A 67 2.44 -24.34 -15.32
CA MET A 67 3.05 -23.02 -15.48
C MET A 67 2.10 -21.89 -15.06
N ALA A 68 0.82 -21.99 -15.41
CA ALA A 68 -0.18 -21.02 -15.00
C ALA A 68 -0.36 -20.99 -13.47
N GLU A 69 -0.37 -22.16 -12.83
CA GLU A 69 -0.48 -22.26 -11.38
C GLU A 69 0.78 -21.70 -10.70
N LYS A 70 1.98 -22.08 -11.18
CA LYS A 70 3.23 -21.52 -10.66
C LYS A 70 3.24 -19.99 -10.78
N LYS A 71 2.84 -19.44 -11.92
CA LYS A 71 2.76 -17.99 -12.13
C LYS A 71 1.81 -17.33 -11.13
N ARG A 72 0.63 -17.93 -10.87
CA ARG A 72 -0.31 -17.43 -9.85
C ARG A 72 0.31 -17.41 -8.46
N GLN A 73 1.03 -18.46 -8.09
CA GLN A 73 1.70 -18.56 -6.80
C GLN A 73 2.82 -17.50 -6.66
N ASP A 74 3.63 -17.34 -7.70
CA ASP A 74 4.70 -16.33 -7.73
C ASP A 74 4.11 -14.90 -7.61
N GLU A 75 3.01 -14.61 -8.31
CA GLU A 75 2.28 -13.33 -8.21
C GLU A 75 1.73 -13.08 -6.80
N LEU A 76 1.17 -14.13 -6.15
CA LEU A 76 0.69 -14.03 -4.76
C LEU A 76 1.82 -13.76 -3.77
N VAL A 77 2.95 -14.46 -3.90
CA VAL A 77 4.13 -14.26 -3.04
C VAL A 77 4.68 -12.85 -3.20
N GLU A 78 4.81 -12.36 -4.44
CA GLU A 78 5.31 -11.01 -4.70
C GLU A 78 4.35 -9.94 -4.17
N ARG A 79 3.03 -10.13 -4.32
CA ARG A 79 2.02 -9.25 -3.72
C ARG A 79 2.14 -9.20 -2.20
N GLN A 80 2.28 -10.35 -1.53
CA GLN A 80 2.44 -10.40 -0.07
C GLN A 80 3.75 -9.75 0.39
N ARG A 81 4.83 -9.94 -0.36
CA ARG A 81 6.12 -9.27 -0.11
C ARG A 81 5.97 -7.76 -0.18
N LYS A 82 5.31 -7.25 -1.23
CA LYS A 82 5.04 -5.81 -1.41
C LYS A 82 4.21 -5.25 -0.24
N ILE A 83 3.13 -5.94 0.15
CA ILE A 83 2.29 -5.52 1.29
C ILE A 83 3.10 -5.44 2.58
N ARG A 84 3.92 -6.46 2.87
CA ARG A 84 4.80 -6.46 4.07
C ARG A 84 5.78 -5.28 4.05
N GLN A 85 6.38 -4.98 2.91
CA GLN A 85 7.27 -3.84 2.76
C GLN A 85 6.54 -2.52 2.97
N LEU A 86 5.35 -2.35 2.37
CA LEU A 86 4.53 -1.16 2.55
C LEU A 86 4.10 -0.96 4.00
N LYS A 87 3.72 -2.03 4.72
CA LYS A 87 3.38 -1.96 6.15
C LYS A 87 4.58 -1.55 7.01
N ALA A 88 5.76 -2.10 6.73
CA ALA A 88 6.99 -1.79 7.48
C ALA A 88 7.43 -0.33 7.32
N THR A 89 7.22 0.27 6.14
CA THR A 89 7.58 1.67 5.87
C THR A 89 6.46 2.64 6.22
N GLY A 90 5.21 2.22 6.07
CA GLY A 90 4.04 3.08 6.21
C GLY A 90 3.53 3.25 7.64
N ILE A 91 3.69 2.23 8.50
CA ILE A 91 3.27 2.26 9.90
C ILE A 91 4.44 1.80 10.76
N GLN A 92 5.11 2.76 11.40
CA GLN A 92 6.31 2.48 12.20
C GLN A 92 5.99 1.97 13.61
N GLU A 93 4.82 2.27 14.15
CA GLU A 93 4.40 1.86 15.49
C GLU A 93 3.67 0.51 15.45
N LYS A 94 4.27 -0.51 16.07
CA LYS A 94 3.76 -1.89 16.00
C LYS A 94 2.31 -2.03 16.44
N HIS A 95 1.89 -1.30 17.50
CA HIS A 95 0.51 -1.37 18.00
C HIS A 95 -0.52 -0.85 16.99
N LEU A 96 -0.14 0.11 16.11
CA LEU A 96 -1.04 0.61 15.06
C LEU A 96 -1.28 -0.43 13.95
N LEU A 97 -0.37 -1.38 13.76
CA LEU A 97 -0.57 -2.48 12.82
C LEU A 97 -1.67 -3.46 13.24
N GLU A 98 -1.97 -3.51 14.54
CA GLU A 98 -3.03 -4.35 15.11
C GLU A 98 -4.42 -3.69 14.97
N TRP A 99 -4.47 -2.39 14.72
CA TRP A 99 -5.69 -1.61 14.59
C TRP A 99 -6.28 -1.73 13.19
N ASN A 100 -7.21 -2.63 13.03
CA ASN A 100 -7.85 -2.94 11.76
C ASN A 100 -9.37 -3.12 11.93
N PHE A 101 -10.10 -3.22 10.83
CA PHE A 101 -11.55 -3.35 10.84
C PHE A 101 -12.06 -4.67 11.45
N ALA A 102 -11.22 -5.71 11.60
CA ALA A 102 -11.64 -6.97 12.20
C ALA A 102 -11.78 -6.88 13.74
N VAL A 103 -10.98 -6.00 14.37
CA VAL A 103 -11.05 -5.76 15.82
C VAL A 103 -11.89 -4.53 16.18
N ALA A 104 -12.42 -3.82 15.19
CA ALA A 104 -13.22 -2.63 15.38
C ALA A 104 -14.67 -3.01 15.72
N GLU A 105 -15.22 -2.36 16.74
CA GLU A 105 -16.66 -2.41 16.98
C GLU A 105 -17.39 -1.63 15.91
N ASP A 106 -18.44 -2.22 15.33
CA ASP A 106 -19.18 -1.57 14.25
C ASP A 106 -19.98 -0.37 14.79
N ASN A 107 -19.64 0.81 14.29
CA ASN A 107 -20.30 2.07 14.59
C ASN A 107 -20.23 2.99 13.37
N LYS A 108 -20.87 4.17 13.46
CA LYS A 108 -20.95 5.14 12.35
C LYS A 108 -19.56 5.56 11.82
N ASP A 109 -18.59 5.73 12.74
CA ASP A 109 -17.24 6.18 12.40
C ASP A 109 -16.47 5.08 11.64
N ILE A 110 -16.62 3.83 12.08
CA ILE A 110 -16.05 2.66 11.40
C ILE A 110 -16.73 2.40 10.05
N GLN A 111 -18.05 2.56 9.96
CA GLN A 111 -18.76 2.45 8.67
C GLN A 111 -18.32 3.53 7.68
N MET A 112 -18.14 4.77 8.13
CA MET A 112 -17.57 5.84 7.32
C MET A 112 -16.15 5.49 6.85
N ALA A 113 -15.30 4.99 7.73
CA ALA A 113 -13.93 4.58 7.41
C ALA A 113 -13.90 3.42 6.38
N LYS A 114 -14.77 2.42 6.52
CA LYS A 114 -14.93 1.33 5.53
C LYS A 114 -15.31 1.89 4.16
N ARG A 115 -16.30 2.79 4.10
CA ARG A 115 -16.73 3.43 2.84
C ARG A 115 -15.61 4.26 2.21
N TYR A 116 -14.79 4.95 3.00
CA TYR A 116 -13.64 5.70 2.50
C TYR A 116 -12.64 4.78 1.79
N VAL A 117 -12.37 3.61 2.35
CA VAL A 117 -11.49 2.60 1.75
C VAL A 117 -12.13 1.96 0.51
N GLU A 118 -13.42 1.61 0.55
CA GLU A 118 -14.15 1.04 -0.58
C GLU A 118 -14.18 1.98 -1.79
N GLN A 119 -14.33 3.28 -1.53
CA GLN A 119 -14.37 4.34 -2.56
C GLN A 119 -13.00 4.92 -2.88
N TRP A 120 -11.90 4.24 -2.51
CA TRP A 120 -10.53 4.78 -2.61
C TRP A 120 -10.19 5.37 -3.98
N LYS A 121 -10.62 4.74 -5.08
CA LYS A 121 -10.35 5.26 -6.43
C LYS A 121 -10.90 6.68 -6.62
N LYS A 122 -12.12 6.92 -6.15
CA LYS A 122 -12.78 8.22 -6.20
C LYS A 122 -12.15 9.20 -5.21
N VAL A 123 -11.89 8.74 -3.98
CA VAL A 123 -11.20 9.52 -2.95
C VAL A 123 -9.88 10.08 -3.46
N LYS A 124 -9.08 9.23 -4.11
CA LYS A 124 -7.78 9.65 -4.67
C LYS A 124 -7.94 10.58 -5.87
N ALA A 125 -8.89 10.31 -6.77
CA ALA A 125 -9.10 11.13 -7.96
C ALA A 125 -9.58 12.55 -7.63
N GLU A 126 -10.42 12.69 -6.60
CA GLU A 126 -11.00 13.96 -6.16
C GLU A 126 -10.24 14.59 -4.98
N ASN A 127 -9.09 14.03 -4.57
CA ASN A 127 -8.28 14.50 -3.44
C ASN A 127 -9.10 14.72 -2.15
N LEU A 128 -9.91 13.74 -1.76
CA LEU A 128 -10.78 13.87 -0.60
C LEU A 128 -10.04 13.52 0.70
N GLY A 129 -9.60 14.54 1.43
CA GLY A 129 -9.01 14.38 2.75
C GLY A 129 -10.04 14.40 3.89
N LEU A 130 -9.63 13.95 5.08
CA LEU A 130 -10.45 13.97 6.29
C LEU A 130 -9.71 14.67 7.44
N LEU A 131 -10.40 15.55 8.15
CA LEU A 131 -9.96 16.09 9.43
C LEU A 131 -10.78 15.44 10.55
N LEU A 132 -10.22 14.38 11.16
CA LEU A 132 -10.86 13.66 12.27
C LEU A 132 -10.63 14.43 13.56
N TRP A 133 -11.67 15.05 14.10
CA TRP A 133 -11.58 15.88 15.29
C TRP A 133 -12.52 15.37 16.39
N GLY A 134 -12.23 15.70 17.66
CA GLY A 134 -13.04 15.32 18.81
C GLY A 134 -12.20 15.17 20.08
N ASP A 135 -12.84 14.83 21.18
CA ASP A 135 -12.20 14.74 22.49
C ASP A 135 -11.11 13.66 22.56
N VAL A 136 -10.26 13.73 23.60
CA VAL A 136 -9.19 12.74 23.82
C VAL A 136 -9.82 11.36 24.10
N GLY A 137 -9.23 10.31 23.51
CA GLY A 137 -9.65 8.93 23.75
C GLY A 137 -10.84 8.43 22.93
N THR A 138 -11.45 9.27 22.07
CA THR A 138 -12.62 8.91 21.24
C THR A 138 -12.34 7.96 20.08
N GLY A 139 -11.07 7.62 19.80
CA GLY A 139 -10.70 6.65 18.77
C GLY A 139 -10.32 7.23 17.40
N LYS A 140 -10.00 8.53 17.30
CA LYS A 140 -9.57 9.19 16.04
C LYS A 140 -8.39 8.47 15.38
N SER A 141 -7.30 8.26 16.13
CA SER A 141 -6.10 7.55 15.64
C SER A 141 -6.41 6.10 15.30
N PHE A 142 -7.33 5.45 16.01
CA PHE A 142 -7.79 4.10 15.73
C PHE A 142 -8.49 4.02 14.36
N VAL A 143 -9.44 4.94 14.09
CA VAL A 143 -10.13 5.04 12.80
C VAL A 143 -9.15 5.29 11.67
N ALA A 144 -8.20 6.21 11.86
CA ALA A 144 -7.15 6.52 10.88
C ALA A 144 -6.26 5.30 10.61
N ALA A 145 -5.85 4.55 11.64
CA ALA A 145 -5.04 3.34 11.49
C ALA A 145 -5.81 2.20 10.81
N CYS A 146 -7.11 2.05 11.07
CA CYS A 146 -7.95 1.09 10.34
C CYS A 146 -7.96 1.37 8.84
N ILE A 147 -8.11 2.64 8.44
CA ILE A 147 -8.04 3.06 7.03
C ILE A 147 -6.64 2.76 6.46
N ALA A 148 -5.57 3.13 7.20
CA ALA A 148 -4.19 2.89 6.78
C ALA A 148 -3.93 1.41 6.50
N ASN A 149 -4.24 0.54 7.47
CA ASN A 149 -4.02 -0.90 7.34
C ASN A 149 -4.80 -1.50 6.17
N ALA A 150 -6.08 -1.13 6.02
CA ALA A 150 -6.91 -1.64 4.95
C ALA A 150 -6.43 -1.24 3.54
N LEU A 151 -5.90 -0.03 3.37
CA LEU A 151 -5.31 0.42 2.11
C LEU A 151 -3.94 -0.25 1.85
N LEU A 152 -3.11 -0.42 2.90
CA LEU A 152 -1.84 -1.14 2.81
C LEU A 152 -2.07 -2.60 2.40
N ASP A 153 -3.11 -3.27 2.91
CA ASP A 153 -3.49 -4.63 2.54
C ASP A 153 -3.94 -4.74 1.07
N GLN A 154 -4.41 -3.64 0.49
CA GLN A 154 -4.69 -3.53 -0.95
C GLN A 154 -3.43 -3.23 -1.79
N GLY A 155 -2.28 -3.04 -1.15
CA GLY A 155 -1.01 -2.69 -1.82
C GLY A 155 -0.90 -1.19 -2.17
N ILE A 156 -1.68 -0.34 -1.53
CA ILE A 156 -1.67 1.11 -1.71
C ILE A 156 -0.67 1.73 -0.72
N PRO A 157 0.30 2.54 -1.17
CA PRO A 157 1.26 3.19 -0.29
C PRO A 157 0.57 4.21 0.64
N VAL A 158 0.67 3.99 1.94
CA VAL A 158 0.17 4.89 2.99
C VAL A 158 1.31 5.16 3.96
N LEU A 159 1.47 6.40 4.41
CA LEU A 159 2.32 6.76 5.54
C LEU A 159 1.44 7.30 6.67
N MET A 160 1.56 6.69 7.86
CA MET A 160 0.97 7.20 9.10
C MET A 160 2.10 7.64 10.04
N THR A 161 2.10 8.92 10.37
CA THR A 161 3.12 9.57 11.22
C THR A 161 2.48 10.71 12.01
N ASN A 162 3.28 11.45 12.77
CA ASN A 162 2.84 12.66 13.47
C ASN A 162 3.90 13.77 13.36
N PHE A 163 3.49 15.01 13.62
CA PHE A 163 4.40 16.15 13.50
C PHE A 163 5.60 16.08 14.45
N SER A 164 5.44 15.54 15.67
CA SER A 164 6.56 15.38 16.61
C SER A 164 7.67 14.49 16.03
N LYS A 165 7.30 13.38 15.38
CA LYS A 165 8.27 12.49 14.70
C LYS A 165 8.93 13.18 13.50
N ILE A 166 8.13 13.86 12.68
CA ILE A 166 8.63 14.60 11.52
C ILE A 166 9.65 15.63 11.97
N LEU A 167 9.29 16.47 12.97
CA LEU A 167 10.17 17.52 13.50
C LEU A 167 11.45 16.95 14.11
N ASN A 168 11.37 15.85 14.86
CA ASN A 168 12.53 15.18 15.43
C ASN A 168 13.47 14.64 14.34
N GLN A 169 12.95 14.04 13.29
CA GLN A 169 13.76 13.57 12.16
C GLN A 169 14.42 14.74 11.42
N MET A 170 13.67 15.81 11.17
CA MET A 170 14.18 17.00 10.47
C MET A 170 15.22 17.76 11.29
N GLY A 171 15.17 17.69 12.63
CA GLY A 171 16.13 18.32 13.52
C GLY A 171 17.57 17.83 13.33
N ALA A 172 17.77 16.60 12.85
CA ALA A 172 19.08 16.03 12.57
C ALA A 172 19.53 16.18 11.10
N MET A 173 18.71 16.80 10.24
CA MET A 173 18.95 16.89 8.79
C MET A 173 19.46 18.28 8.39
N TYR A 174 20.33 18.34 7.37
CA TYR A 174 20.65 19.58 6.68
C TYR A 174 19.49 20.06 5.80
N SER A 175 19.51 21.32 5.36
CA SER A 175 18.39 21.94 4.63
C SER A 175 17.99 21.19 3.37
N GLU A 176 18.95 20.68 2.59
CA GLU A 176 18.67 19.92 1.37
C GLU A 176 18.05 18.55 1.68
N GLU A 177 18.49 17.89 2.74
CA GLU A 177 17.92 16.62 3.20
C GLU A 177 16.49 16.80 3.71
N ARG A 178 16.21 17.88 4.44
CA ARG A 178 14.86 18.23 4.89
C ARG A 178 13.91 18.43 3.71
N TYR A 179 14.35 19.14 2.68
CA TYR A 179 13.56 19.34 1.48
C TYR A 179 13.23 17.98 0.81
N ARG A 180 14.22 17.10 0.62
CA ARG A 180 14.02 15.77 0.05
C ARG A 180 13.10 14.90 0.93
N TYR A 181 13.22 15.01 2.24
CA TYR A 181 12.38 14.29 3.19
C TYR A 181 10.92 14.73 3.08
N ILE A 182 10.63 16.02 3.07
CA ILE A 182 9.28 16.55 2.89
C ILE A 182 8.72 16.13 1.51
N ALA A 183 9.50 16.29 0.45
CA ALA A 183 9.10 15.89 -0.90
C ALA A 183 8.79 14.38 -1.00
N SER A 184 9.45 13.55 -0.17
CA SER A 184 9.21 12.10 -0.15
C SER A 184 7.79 11.71 0.30
N PHE A 185 7.06 12.60 0.99
CA PHE A 185 5.67 12.35 1.38
C PHE A 185 4.72 12.24 0.17
N SER A 186 5.09 12.81 -0.97
CA SER A 186 4.35 12.69 -2.23
C SER A 186 4.44 11.28 -2.86
N ASN A 187 5.34 10.41 -2.39
CA ASN A 187 5.40 9.00 -2.79
C ASN A 187 4.27 8.15 -2.20
N TYR A 188 3.60 8.65 -1.17
CA TYR A 188 2.49 7.97 -0.52
C TYR A 188 1.15 8.45 -1.07
N SER A 189 0.33 7.50 -1.52
CA SER A 189 -1.02 7.79 -2.03
C SER A 189 -1.92 8.43 -0.96
N LEU A 190 -1.75 8.03 0.31
CA LEU A 190 -2.40 8.65 1.46
C LEU A 190 -1.33 9.01 2.50
N LEU A 191 -1.39 10.22 3.03
CA LEU A 191 -0.63 10.67 4.21
C LEU A 191 -1.59 10.79 5.39
N ILE A 192 -1.22 10.23 6.54
CA ILE A 192 -1.96 10.37 7.80
C ILE A 192 -1.07 11.08 8.80
N LEU A 193 -1.51 12.24 9.25
CA LEU A 193 -0.83 13.09 10.24
C LEU A 193 -1.62 13.04 11.54
N ASP A 194 -1.13 12.24 12.48
CA ASP A 194 -1.81 12.02 13.76
C ASP A 194 -1.47 13.13 14.76
N ASP A 195 -2.44 13.49 15.61
CA ASP A 195 -2.33 14.42 16.72
C ASP A 195 -1.82 15.84 16.35
N LEU A 196 -2.46 16.49 15.37
CA LEU A 196 -2.22 17.92 15.07
C LEU A 196 -2.57 18.78 16.31
N GLY A 197 -1.68 19.72 16.66
CA GLY A 197 -1.85 20.67 17.77
C GLY A 197 -1.10 20.28 19.05
N ILE A 198 -0.29 19.20 19.02
CA ILE A 198 0.60 18.78 20.12
C ILE A 198 2.04 19.30 19.90
N GLU A 199 2.36 19.73 18.70
CA GLU A 199 3.65 20.28 18.34
C GLU A 199 3.98 21.53 19.14
N ARG A 200 5.29 21.72 19.41
CA ARG A 200 5.77 22.92 20.08
C ARG A 200 5.46 24.15 19.23
N SER A 201 4.88 25.19 19.84
CA SER A 201 4.56 26.48 19.20
C SER A 201 5.81 27.36 18.98
N THR A 202 6.91 26.78 18.51
CA THR A 202 8.10 27.54 18.08
C THR A 202 7.95 27.94 16.61
N GLU A 203 8.51 29.10 16.23
CA GLU A 203 8.50 29.56 14.84
C GLU A 203 9.04 28.48 13.89
N TYR A 204 10.13 27.83 14.28
CA TYR A 204 10.70 26.71 13.50
C TYR A 204 9.73 25.56 13.31
N ALA A 205 9.05 25.12 14.39
CA ALA A 205 8.09 24.00 14.28
C ALA A 205 6.92 24.37 13.37
N LEU A 206 6.39 25.58 13.49
CA LEU A 206 5.29 26.08 12.64
C LEU A 206 5.69 26.16 11.16
N GLU A 207 6.93 26.63 10.89
CA GLU A 207 7.46 26.65 9.53
C GLU A 207 7.53 25.25 8.92
N GLN A 208 8.01 24.26 9.69
CA GLN A 208 8.10 22.88 9.19
C GLN A 208 6.72 22.24 9.03
N VAL A 209 5.79 22.46 9.97
CA VAL A 209 4.39 22.02 9.85
C VAL A 209 3.76 22.60 8.58
N TYR A 210 3.96 23.92 8.36
CA TYR A 210 3.49 24.57 7.15
C TYR A 210 4.10 23.94 5.89
N ALA A 211 5.40 23.67 5.87
CA ALA A 211 6.09 23.08 4.73
C ALA A 211 5.53 21.68 4.38
N VAL A 212 5.24 20.85 5.39
CA VAL A 212 4.63 19.52 5.19
C VAL A 212 3.20 19.63 4.63
N ILE A 213 2.39 20.53 5.18
CA ILE A 213 1.01 20.74 4.71
C ILE A 213 1.01 21.34 3.30
N ASP A 214 1.89 22.29 3.01
CA ASP A 214 2.03 22.94 1.71
C ASP A 214 2.46 21.95 0.62
N GLU A 215 3.42 21.06 0.92
CA GLU A 215 3.83 20.01 0.00
C GLU A 215 2.66 19.07 -0.32
N ARG A 216 1.91 18.67 0.72
CA ARG A 216 0.75 17.79 0.52
C ARG A 216 -0.36 18.48 -0.29
N TYR A 217 -0.60 19.77 -0.03
CA TYR A 217 -1.51 20.60 -0.79
C TYR A 217 -1.12 20.67 -2.28
N LYS A 218 0.15 20.92 -2.57
CA LYS A 218 0.67 20.98 -3.94
C LYS A 218 0.65 19.64 -4.66
N SER A 219 0.82 18.54 -3.93
CA SER A 219 0.80 17.20 -4.53
C SER A 219 -0.58 16.76 -5.04
N GLY A 220 -1.66 17.41 -4.61
CA GLY A 220 -3.03 17.03 -4.96
C GLY A 220 -3.40 15.63 -4.50
N LEU A 221 -2.78 15.11 -3.44
CA LEU A 221 -3.01 13.78 -2.90
C LEU A 221 -3.73 13.85 -1.54
N PRO A 222 -4.69 12.95 -1.25
CA PRO A 222 -5.49 13.01 -0.03
C PRO A 222 -4.66 12.87 1.23
N VAL A 223 -5.08 13.58 2.28
CA VAL A 223 -4.49 13.54 3.62
C VAL A 223 -5.58 13.29 4.67
N ILE A 224 -5.26 12.50 5.68
CA ILE A 224 -6.08 12.39 6.89
C ILE A 224 -5.31 13.04 8.02
N ILE A 225 -5.96 13.91 8.77
CA ILE A 225 -5.38 14.59 9.93
C ILE A 225 -6.26 14.29 11.13
N THR A 226 -5.67 13.90 12.25
CA THR A 226 -6.39 13.78 13.52
C THR A 226 -6.02 14.93 14.45
N THR A 227 -6.96 15.39 15.26
CA THR A 227 -6.71 16.48 16.21
C THR A 227 -7.68 16.45 17.39
N ASN A 228 -7.23 16.93 18.54
CA ASN A 228 -8.05 17.20 19.72
C ASN A 228 -8.56 18.66 19.74
N LEU A 229 -8.10 19.50 18.83
CA LEU A 229 -8.58 20.89 18.71
C LEU A 229 -10.06 20.90 18.32
N LYS A 230 -10.80 21.86 18.87
CA LYS A 230 -12.18 22.08 18.45
C LYS A 230 -12.21 22.69 17.05
N ILE A 231 -13.18 22.32 16.26
CA ILE A 231 -13.31 22.86 14.89
C ILE A 231 -13.43 24.38 14.86
N ALA A 232 -13.95 24.99 15.93
CA ALA A 232 -14.03 26.45 16.08
C ALA A 232 -12.64 27.10 16.19
N GLU A 233 -11.69 26.44 16.86
CA GLU A 233 -10.30 26.91 17.00
C GLU A 233 -9.56 26.83 15.66
N ILE A 234 -9.83 25.79 14.88
CA ILE A 234 -9.24 25.60 13.54
C ILE A 234 -9.81 26.62 12.55
N ARG A 235 -11.12 26.95 12.67
CA ARG A 235 -11.76 27.94 11.79
C ARG A 235 -11.42 29.38 12.11
N ASN A 236 -11.12 29.67 13.37
CA ASN A 236 -10.87 31.05 13.86
C ASN A 236 -9.57 31.09 14.69
N PRO A 237 -8.40 30.80 14.08
CA PRO A 237 -7.13 30.87 14.77
C PRO A 237 -6.77 32.30 15.11
N GLN A 238 -6.16 32.51 16.28
CA GLN A 238 -5.71 33.83 16.74
C GLN A 238 -4.41 34.27 16.05
N ASP A 239 -3.59 33.33 15.64
CA ASP A 239 -2.27 33.57 15.05
C ASP A 239 -2.32 33.39 13.52
N VAL A 240 -1.68 34.29 12.79
CA VAL A 240 -1.59 34.31 11.32
C VAL A 240 -0.86 33.08 10.78
N ALA A 241 0.15 32.55 11.51
CA ALA A 241 0.87 31.34 11.08
C ALA A 241 -0.05 30.12 11.10
N TYR A 242 -0.83 29.96 12.17
CA TYR A 242 -1.85 28.91 12.23
C TYR A 242 -2.97 29.12 11.21
N ALA A 243 -3.36 30.36 10.94
CA ALA A 243 -4.38 30.66 9.94
C ALA A 243 -4.00 30.14 8.54
N ARG A 244 -2.73 30.26 8.16
CA ARG A 244 -2.22 29.74 6.88
C ARG A 244 -2.25 28.22 6.82
N ILE A 245 -1.87 27.54 7.91
CA ILE A 245 -1.87 26.06 8.02
C ILE A 245 -3.31 25.57 7.96
N TYR A 246 -4.18 26.09 8.82
CA TYR A 246 -5.56 25.60 8.95
C TYR A 246 -6.43 25.90 7.73
N SER A 247 -6.18 27.01 7.04
CA SER A 247 -6.87 27.32 5.78
C SER A 247 -6.62 26.22 4.74
N ARG A 248 -5.38 25.76 4.55
CA ARG A 248 -5.05 24.66 3.64
C ARG A 248 -5.65 23.33 4.10
N ILE A 249 -5.59 23.06 5.39
CA ILE A 249 -6.19 21.83 5.97
C ILE A 249 -7.69 21.79 5.71
N LEU A 250 -8.40 22.90 5.93
CA LEU A 250 -9.85 22.97 5.72
C LEU A 250 -10.24 22.92 4.23
N GLU A 251 -9.36 23.32 3.33
CA GLU A 251 -9.55 23.16 1.88
C GLU A 251 -9.36 21.69 1.44
N MET A 252 -8.30 21.01 1.95
CA MET A 252 -8.00 19.62 1.59
C MET A 252 -8.89 18.61 2.32
N CYS A 253 -9.36 18.92 3.53
CA CYS A 253 -9.95 17.96 4.45
C CYS A 253 -11.37 18.35 4.87
N THR A 254 -12.30 17.41 4.74
CA THR A 254 -13.64 17.53 5.32
C THR A 254 -13.57 17.23 6.82
N PRO A 255 -14.02 18.17 7.70
CA PRO A 255 -14.08 17.92 9.13
C PRO A 255 -15.11 16.84 9.48
N VAL A 256 -14.68 15.79 10.15
CA VAL A 256 -15.52 14.70 10.66
C VAL A 256 -15.33 14.58 12.17
N ARG A 257 -16.39 14.71 12.92
CA ARG A 257 -16.36 14.57 14.36
C ARG A 257 -16.39 13.09 14.71
N ILE A 258 -15.35 12.64 15.42
CA ILE A 258 -15.30 11.31 16.04
C ILE A 258 -15.76 11.47 17.48
N SER A 259 -16.86 10.81 17.83
CA SER A 259 -17.50 10.91 19.13
C SER A 259 -17.58 9.53 19.79
N GLY A 260 -17.35 9.48 21.10
CA GLY A 260 -17.41 8.24 21.86
C GLY A 260 -16.89 8.46 23.28
N GLU A 261 -17.02 7.43 24.10
CA GLU A 261 -16.39 7.40 25.42
C GLU A 261 -14.88 7.25 25.30
N ASP A 262 -14.15 7.77 26.27
CA ASP A 262 -12.70 7.62 26.35
C ASP A 262 -12.33 6.15 26.60
N ARG A 263 -12.01 5.42 25.53
CA ARG A 263 -11.62 4.01 25.53
C ARG A 263 -10.38 3.74 26.39
N ARG A 264 -9.51 4.72 26.60
CA ARG A 264 -8.32 4.58 27.45
C ARG A 264 -8.73 4.40 28.92
N LYS A 265 -9.84 5.01 29.35
CA LYS A 265 -10.36 4.85 30.70
C LYS A 265 -10.92 3.45 30.96
N SER A 266 -11.63 2.84 30.01
CA SER A 266 -12.12 1.45 30.11
C SER A 266 -10.97 0.46 30.16
N ILE A 267 -10.04 0.56 29.20
CA ILE A 267 -8.82 -0.28 29.17
C ILE A 267 -7.99 -0.13 30.45
N GLY A 268 -7.87 1.12 30.98
CA GLY A 268 -7.18 1.39 32.24
C GLY A 268 -7.84 0.70 33.45
N LYS A 269 -9.17 0.69 33.53
CA LYS A 269 -9.93 0.00 34.59
C LYS A 269 -9.75 -1.53 34.49
N GLU A 270 -9.84 -2.10 33.31
CA GLU A 270 -9.61 -3.53 33.08
C GLU A 270 -8.20 -3.94 33.52
N LYS A 271 -7.18 -3.18 33.11
CA LYS A 271 -5.79 -3.43 33.57
C LYS A 271 -5.62 -3.30 35.06
N GLN A 272 -6.28 -2.32 35.71
CA GLN A 272 -6.25 -2.18 37.18
C GLN A 272 -6.87 -3.40 37.89
N GLN A 273 -7.94 -3.95 37.30
CA GLN A 273 -8.56 -5.15 37.86
C GLN A 273 -7.62 -6.35 37.75
N VAL A 274 -7.02 -6.57 36.58
CA VAL A 274 -6.03 -7.64 36.38
C VAL A 274 -4.82 -7.49 37.31
N VAL A 275 -4.32 -6.26 37.49
CA VAL A 275 -3.21 -6.01 38.47
C VAL A 275 -3.59 -6.37 39.89
N LYS A 276 -4.82 -6.04 40.32
CA LYS A 276 -5.31 -6.42 41.67
C LYS A 276 -5.37 -7.94 41.84
N GLU A 277 -5.86 -8.66 40.81
CA GLU A 277 -5.95 -10.11 40.84
C GLU A 277 -4.56 -10.79 40.81
N VAL A 278 -3.60 -10.25 40.04
CA VAL A 278 -2.24 -10.83 39.93
C VAL A 278 -1.38 -10.53 41.16
N LEU A 279 -1.61 -9.37 41.82
CA LEU A 279 -0.78 -8.92 42.94
C LEU A 279 -1.47 -9.07 44.29
N ASP A 280 -2.67 -9.69 44.36
CA ASP A 280 -3.50 -9.87 45.58
C ASP A 280 -3.70 -8.56 46.37
N LEU A 281 -4.06 -7.43 45.66
CA LEU A 281 -4.24 -6.09 46.23
C LEU A 281 -5.70 -5.78 46.55
#